data_9738307c789dbc99b9891e0a0a510b48
#
_entry.id   9738307c789dbc99b9891e0a0a510b48
#
_cell.length_a   1.000
_cell.length_b   1.000
_cell.length_c   1.000
_cell.angle_alpha   90.00
_cell.angle_beta   90.00
_cell.angle_gamma   90.00
#
_symmetry.space_group_name_H-M   'P 1'
#
loop_
_entity.id
_entity.type
_entity.pdbx_description
1 polymer ?
#
loop_
_entity_poly.entity_id
_entity_poly.type
_entity_poly.pdbx_seq_one_letter_code
_entity_poly.pdbx_strand_id
1 'polypeptide(L)'
;MKKGLYVLQVLILSLLFIGCNIEDEQTSTPIIQGAKTELFAVGTTRITRAAAKPYLFTLENINSFNVQTREIVFQDFEPTSQLFPIYRNIEVHSYGKVLLHITTFVSSLNSQIFTDLSLVSESGKFYLSDCYPRNIENDSHYAKDNKAIAESREKRATEWGEFLSILRKHGKLIE
;
A
#
# COMPACT_ATOMS: atom_id res chain seq x y z
N MET A 1 -62.40 -16.30 26.54
CA MET A 1 -61.42 -15.25 26.21
C MET A 1 -59.92 -15.62 26.53
N LYS A 2 -59.60 -16.80 27.03
CA LYS A 2 -58.20 -17.18 27.33
C LYS A 2 -57.42 -17.85 26.17
N LYS A 3 -58.12 -18.39 25.17
CA LYS A 3 -57.47 -19.09 24.05
C LYS A 3 -56.80 -18.19 22.99
N GLY A 4 -57.29 -16.96 22.84
CA GLY A 4 -56.68 -15.98 21.88
C GLY A 4 -55.35 -15.42 22.34
N LEU A 5 -55.13 -15.35 23.67
CA LEU A 5 -53.88 -14.81 24.23
C LEU A 5 -52.67 -15.74 24.01
N TYR A 6 -52.89 -17.05 24.03
CA TYR A 6 -51.81 -18.03 23.78
C TYR A 6 -51.38 -18.10 22.32
N VAL A 7 -52.31 -17.87 21.39
CA VAL A 7 -51.98 -17.84 19.96
C VAL A 7 -51.12 -16.62 19.63
N LEU A 8 -51.42 -15.46 20.28
CA LEU A 8 -50.63 -14.24 20.12
C LEU A 8 -49.23 -14.39 20.73
N GLN A 9 -49.10 -15.02 21.89
CA GLN A 9 -47.78 -15.26 22.52
C GLN A 9 -46.92 -16.22 21.70
N VAL A 10 -47.47 -17.26 21.12
CA VAL A 10 -46.72 -18.20 20.26
C VAL A 10 -46.26 -17.51 18.98
N LEU A 11 -47.09 -16.61 18.40
CA LEU A 11 -46.76 -15.87 17.21
C LEU A 11 -45.62 -14.85 17.44
N ILE A 12 -45.58 -14.20 18.63
CA ILE A 12 -44.52 -13.29 19.00
C ILE A 12 -43.20 -14.04 19.30
N LEU A 13 -43.29 -15.26 19.86
CA LEU A 13 -42.08 -16.05 20.14
C LEU A 13 -41.48 -16.62 18.87
N SER A 14 -42.25 -16.89 17.83
CA SER A 14 -41.74 -17.40 16.55
C SER A 14 -41.06 -16.29 15.73
N LEU A 15 -41.37 -15.01 15.97
CA LEU A 15 -40.71 -13.89 15.31
C LEU A 15 -39.33 -13.53 15.92
N LEU A 16 -39.05 -14.04 17.12
CA LEU A 16 -37.74 -13.84 17.76
C LEU A 16 -36.67 -14.85 17.31
N PHE A 17 -37.04 -15.88 16.55
CA PHE A 17 -36.12 -16.85 15.96
C PHE A 17 -35.81 -16.62 14.50
N ILE A 18 -36.16 -15.46 13.93
CA ILE A 18 -35.50 -15.00 12.72
C ILE A 18 -34.13 -14.53 13.21
N GLY A 19 -33.36 -15.53 13.59
CA GLY A 19 -31.98 -15.40 14.00
C GLY A 19 -31.21 -14.71 12.89
N CYS A 20 -30.41 -13.79 13.29
CA CYS A 20 -29.22 -13.45 12.56
C CYS A 20 -28.53 -14.75 12.12
N ASN A 21 -28.74 -15.17 10.90
CA ASN A 21 -27.70 -15.87 10.18
C ASN A 21 -26.59 -14.83 10.08
N ILE A 22 -25.72 -14.85 11.05
CA ILE A 22 -24.34 -14.45 10.84
C ILE A 22 -23.86 -15.49 9.83
N GLU A 23 -24.09 -15.24 8.56
CA GLU A 23 -23.24 -15.78 7.54
C GLU A 23 -21.86 -15.35 7.99
N ASP A 24 -21.06 -16.33 8.41
CA ASP A 24 -19.61 -16.17 8.45
C ASP A 24 -19.28 -15.57 7.09
N GLU A 25 -19.15 -14.24 7.03
CA GLU A 25 -18.44 -13.58 5.97
C GLU A 25 -17.08 -14.25 5.98
N GLN A 26 -16.99 -15.33 5.22
CA GLN A 26 -15.72 -15.77 4.69
C GLN A 26 -15.03 -14.47 4.31
N THR A 27 -13.94 -14.22 4.99
CA THR A 27 -12.98 -13.18 4.66
C THR A 27 -12.53 -13.49 3.23
N SER A 28 -13.42 -13.23 2.28
CA SER A 28 -13.06 -13.13 0.89
C SER A 28 -12.09 -11.96 0.89
N THR A 29 -10.81 -12.27 0.93
CA THR A 29 -9.79 -11.39 0.40
C THR A 29 -10.46 -10.73 -0.81
N PRO A 30 -10.64 -9.40 -0.83
CA PRO A 30 -11.27 -8.78 -1.97
C PRO A 30 -10.48 -9.26 -3.18
N ILE A 31 -11.12 -10.16 -3.94
CA ILE A 31 -10.60 -10.58 -5.23
C ILE A 31 -10.51 -9.28 -5.97
N ILE A 32 -9.29 -8.84 -6.19
CA ILE A 32 -8.95 -7.63 -6.91
C ILE A 32 -9.48 -7.88 -8.33
N GLN A 33 -10.77 -7.68 -8.51
CA GLN A 33 -11.42 -7.77 -9.81
C GLN A 33 -10.87 -6.63 -10.65
N GLY A 34 -9.93 -6.95 -11.53
CA GLY A 34 -9.46 -6.03 -12.54
C GLY A 34 -7.96 -5.82 -12.64
N ALA A 35 -7.14 -6.44 -11.81
CA ALA A 35 -5.70 -6.36 -12.03
C ALA A 35 -5.27 -7.23 -13.22
N LYS A 36 -5.64 -6.81 -14.42
CA LYS A 36 -4.94 -7.23 -15.67
C LYS A 36 -3.53 -6.65 -15.72
N THR A 37 -3.21 -5.75 -14.81
CA THR A 37 -1.90 -5.11 -14.74
C THR A 37 -0.93 -5.95 -13.95
N GLU A 38 0.25 -6.14 -14.52
CA GLU A 38 1.33 -6.94 -13.94
C GLU A 38 1.82 -6.38 -12.61
N LEU A 39 1.69 -5.07 -12.39
CA LEU A 39 2.12 -4.39 -11.19
C LEU A 39 1.07 -3.36 -10.74
N PHE A 40 0.78 -3.36 -9.44
CA PHE A 40 -0.11 -2.38 -8.83
C PHE A 40 0.28 -2.11 -7.38
N ALA A 41 -0.04 -0.92 -6.89
CA ALA A 41 0.17 -0.52 -5.51
C ALA A 41 -1.14 -0.31 -4.77
N VAL A 42 -1.19 -0.75 -3.53
CA VAL A 42 -2.34 -0.58 -2.63
C VAL A 42 -1.91 0.09 -1.33
N GLY A 43 -2.77 0.96 -0.82
CA GLY A 43 -2.56 1.57 0.49
C GLY A 43 -3.05 0.67 1.60
N THR A 44 -2.28 0.57 2.69
CA THR A 44 -2.69 -0.13 3.91
C THR A 44 -2.82 0.83 5.06
N THR A 45 -3.93 0.76 5.81
CA THR A 45 -4.15 1.56 7.01
C THR A 45 -4.16 0.67 8.23
N ARG A 46 -3.69 1.19 9.37
CA ARG A 46 -3.82 0.49 10.67
C ARG A 46 -5.26 0.50 11.21
N ILE A 47 -6.13 1.34 10.67
CA ILE A 47 -7.39 1.74 11.32
C ILE A 47 -8.61 1.02 10.75
N THR A 48 -8.57 0.53 9.53
CA THR A 48 -9.76 -0.08 8.91
C THR A 48 -9.60 -1.58 8.74
N ARG A 49 -10.27 -2.34 9.58
CA ARG A 49 -10.36 -3.80 9.49
C ARG A 49 -11.16 -4.30 8.28
N ALA A 50 -11.86 -3.44 7.55
CA ALA A 50 -12.85 -3.85 6.57
C ALA A 50 -12.93 -3.01 5.28
N ALA A 51 -12.11 -2.00 5.09
CA ALA A 51 -12.16 -1.28 3.82
C ALA A 51 -11.31 -1.99 2.77
N ALA A 52 -11.87 -2.16 1.58
CA ALA A 52 -11.11 -2.59 0.42
C ALA A 52 -9.84 -1.75 0.31
N LYS A 53 -8.69 -2.40 0.23
CA LYS A 53 -7.40 -1.69 0.03
C LYS A 53 -7.50 -0.93 -1.29
N PRO A 54 -7.50 0.42 -1.29
CA PRO A 54 -7.63 1.16 -2.53
C PRO A 54 -6.37 1.01 -3.37
N TYR A 55 -6.57 0.91 -4.67
CA TYR A 55 -5.47 1.06 -5.60
C TYR A 55 -4.94 2.48 -5.53
N LEU A 56 -3.64 2.61 -5.36
CA LEU A 56 -2.96 3.89 -5.39
C LEU A 56 -2.45 4.20 -6.79
N PHE A 57 -1.79 3.24 -7.41
CA PHE A 57 -1.34 3.32 -8.79
C PHE A 57 -1.11 1.92 -9.38
N THR A 58 -1.03 1.86 -10.69
CA THR A 58 -0.73 0.66 -11.46
C THR A 58 0.52 0.87 -12.31
N LEU A 59 0.99 -0.19 -12.95
CA LEU A 59 2.08 -0.10 -13.93
C LEU A 59 1.79 0.95 -15.03
N GLU A 60 0.54 1.07 -15.43
CA GLU A 60 0.12 2.02 -16.49
C GLU A 60 0.31 3.47 -16.04
N ASN A 61 0.12 3.75 -14.76
CA ASN A 61 0.34 5.10 -14.20
C ASN A 61 1.81 5.48 -14.09
N ILE A 62 2.74 4.53 -14.13
CA ILE A 62 4.17 4.82 -14.13
C ILE A 62 4.59 5.19 -15.55
N ASN A 63 5.06 6.41 -15.76
CA ASN A 63 5.67 6.83 -17.02
C ASN A 63 7.12 6.33 -17.10
N SER A 64 7.92 6.61 -16.07
CA SER A 64 9.30 6.17 -16.01
C SER A 64 9.82 6.07 -14.58
N PHE A 65 10.87 5.29 -14.39
CA PHE A 65 11.66 5.20 -13.16
C PHE A 65 13.15 5.29 -13.49
N ASN A 66 13.83 6.26 -12.91
CA ASN A 66 15.27 6.42 -13.05
C ASN A 66 16.01 5.70 -11.92
N VAL A 67 16.86 4.72 -12.28
CA VAL A 67 17.58 3.89 -11.30
C VAL A 67 18.58 4.69 -10.48
N GLN A 68 19.25 5.67 -11.09
CA GLN A 68 20.31 6.44 -10.44
C GLN A 68 19.74 7.50 -9.49
N THR A 69 18.73 8.25 -9.94
CA THR A 69 18.12 9.31 -9.15
C THR A 69 17.00 8.81 -8.24
N ARG A 70 16.50 7.61 -8.51
CA ARG A 70 15.33 7.00 -7.85
C ARG A 70 14.03 7.77 -8.11
N GLU A 71 14.03 8.68 -9.08
CA GLU A 71 12.83 9.42 -9.48
C GLU A 71 11.83 8.49 -10.17
N ILE A 72 10.58 8.52 -9.71
CA ILE A 72 9.44 7.88 -10.36
C ILE A 72 8.53 8.96 -10.91
N VAL A 73 8.29 8.91 -12.21
CA VAL A 73 7.39 9.84 -12.90
C VAL A 73 6.08 9.14 -13.15
N PHE A 74 5.01 9.74 -12.68
CA PHE A 74 3.66 9.25 -12.94
C PHE A 74 3.03 9.97 -14.13
N GLN A 75 2.15 9.28 -14.86
CA GLN A 75 1.28 9.83 -15.91
C GLN A 75 -0.18 9.53 -15.54
N ASP A 76 -1.08 10.43 -15.91
CA ASP A 76 -2.52 10.31 -15.68
C ASP A 76 -2.91 10.04 -14.21
N PHE A 77 -1.99 10.33 -13.32
CA PHE A 77 -2.13 10.13 -11.89
C PHE A 77 -1.21 11.10 -11.16
N GLU A 78 -1.79 11.98 -10.36
CA GLU A 78 -1.03 12.73 -9.38
C GLU A 78 -1.18 12.06 -8.03
N PRO A 79 -0.11 11.52 -7.44
CA PRO A 79 -0.10 11.13 -6.05
C PRO A 79 -0.43 12.38 -5.21
N THR A 80 -1.71 12.60 -4.96
CA THR A 80 -2.12 13.78 -4.22
C THR A 80 -1.72 13.62 -2.76
N SER A 81 -1.32 14.72 -2.17
CA SER A 81 -1.10 14.84 -0.71
C SER A 81 -2.32 14.41 0.13
N GLN A 82 -3.45 14.17 -0.49
CA GLN A 82 -4.68 13.73 0.17
C GLN A 82 -4.78 12.21 0.34
N LEU A 83 -4.25 11.41 -0.59
CA LEU A 83 -4.32 9.95 -0.51
C LEU A 83 -3.21 9.35 0.37
N PHE A 84 -1.99 9.85 0.24
CA PHE A 84 -0.84 9.31 0.95
C PHE A 84 -0.79 9.57 2.46
N PRO A 85 -1.30 10.69 3.03
CA PRO A 85 -1.37 10.85 4.48
C PRO A 85 -2.29 9.84 5.15
N ILE A 86 -3.27 9.31 4.42
CA ILE A 86 -4.23 8.32 4.92
C ILE A 86 -3.57 6.94 4.99
N TYR A 87 -2.70 6.62 4.02
CA TYR A 87 -2.03 5.32 3.90
C TYR A 87 -0.58 5.45 4.32
N ARG A 88 -0.28 4.97 5.53
CA ARG A 88 1.09 4.99 6.07
C ARG A 88 2.01 3.94 5.44
N ASN A 89 1.43 2.85 4.92
CA ASN A 89 2.16 1.81 4.25
C ASN A 89 1.55 1.58 2.86
N ILE A 90 2.41 1.35 1.89
CA ILE A 90 2.02 1.04 0.52
C ILE A 90 2.63 -0.32 0.18
N GLU A 91 1.81 -1.24 -0.29
CA GLU A 91 2.27 -2.52 -0.82
C GLU A 91 2.23 -2.47 -2.34
N VAL A 92 3.37 -2.69 -2.97
CA VAL A 92 3.45 -2.92 -4.42
C VAL A 92 3.36 -4.40 -4.67
N HIS A 93 2.39 -4.81 -5.47
CA HIS A 93 2.11 -6.20 -5.79
C HIS A 93 2.46 -6.52 -7.23
N SER A 94 2.90 -7.75 -7.47
CA SER A 94 3.00 -8.35 -8.80
C SER A 94 2.45 -9.77 -8.75
N TYR A 95 1.53 -10.11 -9.67
CA TYR A 95 0.88 -11.43 -9.77
C TYR A 95 0.36 -11.99 -8.43
N GLY A 96 -0.22 -11.12 -7.59
CA GLY A 96 -0.76 -11.50 -6.28
C GLY A 96 0.26 -11.65 -5.15
N LYS A 97 1.55 -11.47 -5.42
CA LYS A 97 2.63 -11.45 -4.43
C LYS A 97 2.96 -10.00 -4.08
N VAL A 98 3.18 -9.73 -2.79
CA VAL A 98 3.77 -8.45 -2.36
C VAL A 98 5.23 -8.44 -2.82
N LEU A 99 5.56 -7.44 -3.62
CA LEU A 99 6.89 -7.27 -4.19
C LEU A 99 7.70 -6.25 -3.38
N LEU A 100 7.10 -5.10 -3.06
CA LEU A 100 7.76 -4.08 -2.26
C LEU A 100 6.84 -3.58 -1.15
N HIS A 101 7.42 -3.32 0.00
CA HIS A 101 6.81 -2.56 1.07
C HIS A 101 7.41 -1.16 1.09
N ILE A 102 6.59 -0.15 0.82
CA ILE A 102 6.94 1.25 0.99
C ILE A 102 6.40 1.64 2.36
N THR A 103 7.30 1.85 3.32
CA THR A 103 6.94 1.98 4.74
C THR A 103 6.28 3.29 5.07
N THR A 104 6.50 4.31 4.24
CA THR A 104 5.89 5.62 4.44
C THR A 104 5.86 6.45 3.17
N PHE A 105 4.90 7.37 3.12
CA PHE A 105 4.94 8.52 2.23
C PHE A 105 5.46 9.74 3.00
N VAL A 106 6.44 10.41 2.46
CA VAL A 106 7.08 11.58 3.08
C VAL A 106 6.99 12.78 2.17
N SER A 107 6.49 13.89 2.69
CA SER A 107 6.62 15.20 2.05
C SER A 107 7.84 15.92 2.59
N SER A 108 8.35 16.89 1.85
CA SER A 108 9.57 17.68 2.15
C SER A 108 9.58 18.45 3.48
N LEU A 109 8.48 18.43 4.23
CA LEU A 109 8.35 19.12 5.52
C LEU A 109 8.44 18.18 6.72
N ASN A 110 8.83 16.93 6.52
CA ASN A 110 8.94 15.96 7.61
C ASN A 110 10.33 16.07 8.26
N SER A 111 10.36 16.13 9.58
CA SER A 111 11.60 16.16 10.38
C SER A 111 12.07 14.79 10.88
N GLN A 112 11.32 13.72 10.56
CA GLN A 112 11.66 12.36 10.97
C GLN A 112 12.63 11.71 9.99
N ILE A 113 13.51 10.87 10.52
CA ILE A 113 14.39 10.02 9.72
C ILE A 113 13.70 8.68 9.49
N PHE A 114 13.73 8.21 8.24
CA PHE A 114 13.28 6.88 7.85
C PHE A 114 14.46 6.14 7.21
N THR A 115 14.63 4.89 7.59
CA THR A 115 15.77 4.05 7.18
C THR A 115 15.32 2.87 6.30
N ASP A 116 14.14 2.97 5.72
CA ASP A 116 13.58 1.96 4.83
C ASP A 116 12.92 2.62 3.61
N LEU A 117 12.53 1.79 2.63
CA LEU A 117 11.95 2.24 1.37
C LEU A 117 10.76 3.18 1.63
N SER A 118 10.87 4.36 1.09
CA SER A 118 9.92 5.45 1.27
C SER A 118 9.56 6.08 -0.07
N LEU A 119 8.31 6.49 -0.23
CA LEU A 119 7.89 7.34 -1.33
C LEU A 119 8.01 8.79 -0.88
N VAL A 120 8.98 9.50 -1.44
CA VAL A 120 9.30 10.88 -1.06
C VAL A 120 8.77 11.83 -2.12
N SER A 121 8.02 12.85 -1.69
CA SER A 121 7.62 13.98 -2.53
C SER A 121 8.50 15.19 -2.21
N GLU A 122 9.29 15.62 -3.18
CA GLU A 122 10.22 16.74 -3.03
C GLU A 122 10.20 17.59 -4.29
N SER A 123 9.95 18.89 -4.13
CA SER A 123 9.94 19.87 -5.23
C SER A 123 9.03 19.45 -6.42
N GLY A 124 7.87 18.88 -6.14
CA GLY A 124 6.91 18.43 -7.16
C GLY A 124 7.30 17.12 -7.87
N LYS A 125 8.34 16.45 -7.42
CA LYS A 125 8.79 15.15 -7.93
C LYS A 125 8.60 14.05 -6.90
N PHE A 126 8.55 12.81 -7.37
CA PHE A 126 8.43 11.63 -6.52
C PHE A 126 9.67 10.75 -6.64
N TYR A 127 10.07 10.17 -5.51
CA TYR A 127 11.24 9.32 -5.44
C TYR A 127 10.94 8.08 -4.59
N LEU A 128 11.34 6.90 -5.08
CA LEU A 128 11.42 5.68 -4.27
C LEU A 128 12.81 5.63 -3.64
N SER A 129 12.92 6.19 -2.44
CA SER A 129 14.20 6.32 -1.73
C SER A 129 14.35 5.25 -0.66
N ASP A 130 15.58 4.78 -0.48
CA ASP A 130 15.93 3.82 0.57
C ASP A 130 15.95 4.45 1.97
N CYS A 131 15.89 5.78 2.03
CA CYS A 131 15.87 6.55 3.27
C CYS A 131 15.22 7.93 3.08
N TYR A 132 14.93 8.56 4.20
CA TYR A 132 14.61 9.99 4.24
C TYR A 132 15.29 10.65 5.47
N PRO A 133 15.94 11.81 5.33
CA PRO A 133 16.23 12.54 4.09
C PRO A 133 17.07 11.75 3.10
N ARG A 134 16.93 12.00 1.81
CA ARG A 134 17.54 11.22 0.72
C ARG A 134 19.06 11.29 0.66
N ASN A 135 19.67 12.22 1.33
CA ASN A 135 21.13 12.51 1.29
C ASN A 135 21.89 12.06 2.53
N ILE A 136 21.24 11.38 3.48
CA ILE A 136 21.89 10.99 4.75
C ILE A 136 22.89 9.83 4.62
N GLU A 137 22.83 9.03 3.54
CA GLU A 137 23.64 7.82 3.39
C GLU A 137 25.16 8.04 3.46
N ASN A 138 25.64 9.25 3.14
CA ASN A 138 27.07 9.57 3.14
C ASN A 138 27.47 10.49 4.30
N ASP A 139 26.56 10.76 5.21
CA ASP A 139 26.83 11.64 6.35
C ASP A 139 27.18 10.82 7.59
N SER A 140 28.37 11.07 8.14
CA SER A 140 28.89 10.36 9.32
C SER A 140 28.05 10.58 10.58
N HIS A 141 27.28 11.67 10.66
CA HIS A 141 26.33 11.90 11.76
C HIS A 141 25.24 10.85 11.83
N TYR A 142 24.94 10.20 10.70
CA TYR A 142 23.91 9.17 10.56
C TYR A 142 24.48 7.76 10.44
N ALA A 143 25.67 7.50 10.98
CA ALA A 143 26.33 6.19 10.83
C ALA A 143 25.46 4.99 11.27
N LYS A 144 24.65 5.15 12.33
CA LYS A 144 23.71 4.13 12.79
C LYS A 144 22.57 3.91 11.79
N ASP A 145 22.05 5.00 11.26
CA ASP A 145 20.96 4.96 10.28
C ASP A 145 21.45 4.40 8.95
N ASN A 146 22.67 4.74 8.53
CA ASN A 146 23.32 4.21 7.33
C ASN A 146 23.46 2.68 7.38
N LYS A 147 23.75 2.11 8.55
CA LYS A 147 23.78 0.66 8.72
C LYS A 147 22.37 0.06 8.55
N ALA A 148 21.36 0.66 9.16
CA ALA A 148 19.98 0.19 9.03
C ALA A 148 19.47 0.29 7.58
N ILE A 149 19.84 1.34 6.85
CA ILE A 149 19.52 1.53 5.43
C ILE A 149 20.15 0.41 4.60
N ALA A 150 21.43 0.12 4.82
CA ALA A 150 22.14 -0.95 4.08
C ALA A 150 21.50 -2.32 4.33
N GLU A 151 21.19 -2.65 5.59
CA GLU A 151 20.53 -3.91 5.96
C GLU A 151 19.11 -4.01 5.34
N SER A 152 18.37 -2.92 5.32
CA SER A 152 17.04 -2.87 4.71
C SER A 152 17.12 -3.07 3.19
N ARG A 153 18.09 -2.45 2.53
CA ARG A 153 18.37 -2.61 1.10
C ARG A 153 18.72 -4.04 0.75
N GLU A 154 19.58 -4.68 1.53
CA GLU A 154 19.98 -6.07 1.33
C GLU A 154 18.79 -7.03 1.45
N LYS A 155 17.96 -6.85 2.46
CA LYS A 155 16.76 -7.68 2.68
C LYS A 155 15.77 -7.66 1.50
N ARG A 156 15.65 -6.56 0.78
CA ARG A 156 14.73 -6.43 -0.36
C ARG A 156 15.39 -6.51 -1.73
N ALA A 157 16.68 -6.89 -1.80
CA ALA A 157 17.44 -6.84 -3.05
C ALA A 157 16.80 -7.68 -4.16
N THR A 158 16.27 -8.86 -3.82
CA THR A 158 15.62 -9.76 -4.78
C THR A 158 14.33 -9.13 -5.32
N GLU A 159 13.46 -8.68 -4.45
CA GLU A 159 12.18 -8.05 -4.78
C GLU A 159 12.39 -6.74 -5.54
N TRP A 160 13.41 -5.99 -5.17
CA TRP A 160 13.83 -4.80 -5.89
C TRP A 160 14.26 -5.11 -7.33
N GLY A 161 15.07 -6.17 -7.50
CA GLY A 161 15.48 -6.64 -8.82
C GLY A 161 14.30 -7.07 -9.69
N GLU A 162 13.31 -7.75 -9.11
CA GLU A 162 12.07 -8.13 -9.78
C GLU A 162 11.26 -6.89 -10.22
N PHE A 163 11.11 -5.90 -9.35
CA PHE A 163 10.47 -4.63 -9.67
C PHE A 163 11.15 -3.93 -10.86
N LEU A 164 12.47 -3.79 -10.84
CA LEU A 164 13.21 -3.19 -11.95
C LEU A 164 13.06 -4.00 -13.25
N SER A 165 13.03 -5.33 -13.15
CA SER A 165 12.83 -6.19 -14.32
C SER A 165 11.47 -5.96 -14.98
N ILE A 166 10.41 -5.80 -14.18
CA ILE A 166 9.08 -5.49 -14.69
C ILE A 166 9.09 -4.14 -15.41
N LEU A 167 9.68 -3.11 -14.79
CA LEU A 167 9.76 -1.79 -15.43
C LEU A 167 10.56 -1.81 -16.73
N ARG A 168 11.68 -2.55 -16.75
CA ARG A 168 12.52 -2.73 -17.96
C ARG A 168 11.73 -3.41 -19.08
N LYS A 169 11.03 -4.50 -18.77
CA LYS A 169 10.18 -5.24 -19.72
C LYS A 169 9.14 -4.33 -20.39
N HIS A 170 8.64 -3.34 -19.68
CA HIS A 170 7.64 -2.39 -20.18
C HIS A 170 8.22 -1.06 -20.69
N GLY A 171 9.55 -0.97 -20.84
CA GLY A 171 10.21 0.25 -21.36
C GLY A 171 10.09 1.46 -20.44
N LYS A 172 9.87 1.25 -19.15
CA LYS A 172 9.66 2.31 -18.15
C LYS A 172 10.90 2.56 -17.26
N LEU A 173 12.00 1.84 -17.51
CA LEU A 173 13.24 1.98 -16.76
C LEU A 173 14.21 2.90 -17.51
N ILE A 174 14.77 3.88 -16.79
CA ILE A 174 15.86 4.76 -17.23
C ILE A 174 17.09 4.36 -16.41
N GLU A 175 18.16 3.94 -17.09
CA GLU A 175 19.42 3.50 -16.46
C GLU A 175 20.45 4.63 -16.36
#